data_0e6b245e5169279f4abccf5a29f7ee3c
#
_entry.id   0e6b245e5169279f4abccf5a29f7ee3c
#
_cell.length_a   1.000
_cell.length_b   1.000
_cell.length_c   1.000
_cell.angle_alpha   90.00
_cell.angle_beta   90.00
_cell.angle_gamma   90.00
#
_symmetry.space_group_name_H-M   'P 1'
#
loop_
_entity.id
_entity.type
_entity.pdbx_description
1 polymer ?
#
loop_
_entity_poly.entity_id
_entity_poly.type
_entity_poly.pdbx_seq_one_letter_code
_entity_poly.pdbx_strand_id
1 'polypeptide(L)'
;MTDQTNDGDPAAHTDADLSNAADPSETDIPQRNDPVSLPKENLPVIVGIGASAGGLEAASLLVQNLPKDVGAAYVLAQHMSPNHKSLLSSLISRETHLPVIDLTKEDVIPTADTIYISQPNSDVVLENGKLGLRKQSGHHATPKPSADRLFNTLAQEMGERCVGVVLSGTGSDGSYGVQAIREAGGITIAQDVGTAKYDGMPASAVETGCVDLQLSPQQIGQHLAKIMSAPRDLDRFRRLNDEPTPLSDLMHILLARTGVDFRDYKENTVNRRIARRMTALGIESYDQYVEHCRASSDEVDALHKDLLISVTRFFRDYEQFEMLGDVLRAMADRKGEDPIRVWVAGCATGEEAYSIAILTAEALGGPAALARARVQIFATDIDARALEVGRAGIYPMTALGDVPEAYVEK
;
A
#
# COMPACT_ATOMS: atom_id res chain seq x y z
N MET A 1 57.99 59.63 -0.10
CA MET A 1 59.16 59.41 -0.94
C MET A 1 58.72 58.25 -1.83
N THR A 2 58.18 58.62 -2.93
CA THR A 2 58.72 58.54 -4.32
C THR A 2 58.80 57.11 -4.75
N ASP A 3 58.31 56.70 -5.85
CA ASP A 3 57.67 57.29 -7.05
C ASP A 3 57.46 56.18 -8.09
N GLN A 4 56.39 56.25 -8.75
CA GLN A 4 56.22 56.21 -10.20
C GLN A 4 56.56 54.93 -10.97
N THR A 5 55.53 54.35 -11.58
CA THR A 5 55.12 54.51 -12.99
C THR A 5 55.89 53.57 -13.94
N ASN A 6 55.37 52.86 -14.88
CA ASN A 6 54.58 53.33 -16.00
C ASN A 6 54.24 52.14 -16.91
N ASP A 7 53.07 52.12 -17.44
CA ASP A 7 52.58 51.93 -18.80
C ASP A 7 53.26 50.95 -19.78
N GLY A 8 52.43 50.30 -20.49
CA GLY A 8 52.70 49.86 -21.84
C GLY A 8 51.86 48.72 -22.42
N ASP A 9 50.61 48.97 -22.79
CA ASP A 9 49.99 48.35 -23.96
C ASP A 9 50.50 49.10 -25.22
N PRO A 10 50.45 48.60 -26.46
CA PRO A 10 49.45 47.76 -27.10
C PRO A 10 49.92 46.87 -28.30
N ALA A 11 48.88 46.30 -28.96
CA ALA A 11 48.76 45.93 -30.37
C ALA A 11 49.03 44.48 -30.79
N ALA A 12 48.00 43.75 -31.08
CA ALA A 12 47.40 43.46 -32.37
C ALA A 12 48.31 42.77 -33.40
N HIS A 13 47.96 41.57 -33.81
CA HIS A 13 47.72 41.14 -35.21
C HIS A 13 47.51 39.61 -35.31
N THR A 14 46.42 39.31 -35.87
CA THR A 14 46.02 38.63 -37.09
C THR A 14 46.01 37.09 -37.11
N ASP A 15 44.83 36.67 -37.46
CA ASP A 15 44.36 35.46 -38.17
C ASP A 15 45.40 34.55 -38.77
N ALA A 16 45.20 33.26 -38.53
CA ALA A 16 45.33 32.21 -39.57
C ALA A 16 44.55 30.98 -39.22
N ASP A 17 43.54 30.70 -40.04
CA ASP A 17 42.88 29.45 -40.30
C ASP A 17 43.84 28.23 -40.29
N LEU A 18 43.39 27.13 -39.68
CA LEU A 18 43.67 25.75 -40.12
C LEU A 18 42.61 24.77 -39.56
N SER A 19 41.62 24.59 -40.36
CA SER A 19 40.98 23.32 -40.80
C SER A 19 41.13 22.03 -39.98
N ASN A 20 39.98 21.48 -39.68
CA ASN A 20 39.62 20.06 -39.79
C ASN A 20 40.61 19.00 -39.32
N ALA A 21 40.31 18.40 -38.20
CA ALA A 21 40.55 16.95 -38.03
C ALA A 21 39.34 16.37 -37.25
N ALA A 22 38.57 15.56 -37.96
CA ALA A 22 37.48 14.75 -37.42
C ALA A 22 38.03 13.72 -36.43
N ASP A 23 37.48 13.68 -35.23
CA ASP A 23 37.68 12.62 -34.23
C ASP A 23 36.70 11.49 -34.54
N PRO A 24 37.17 10.27 -34.87
CA PRO A 24 36.28 9.15 -35.11
C PRO A 24 36.25 8.23 -33.88
N SER A 25 35.34 8.50 -32.93
CA SER A 25 34.91 7.45 -31.97
C SER A 25 33.66 7.88 -31.14
N GLU A 26 32.57 8.19 -31.78
CA GLU A 26 31.26 7.93 -31.20
C GLU A 26 30.84 6.52 -31.57
N THR A 27 31.23 5.55 -30.74
CA THR A 27 30.62 4.24 -30.76
C THR A 27 29.17 4.38 -30.30
N ASP A 28 28.27 4.17 -31.24
CA ASP A 28 26.86 3.93 -31.03
C ASP A 28 26.67 2.88 -29.92
N ILE A 29 26.37 3.34 -28.71
CA ILE A 29 25.86 2.48 -27.65
C ILE A 29 24.37 2.27 -28.02
N PRO A 30 23.93 1.04 -28.32
CA PRO A 30 22.54 0.78 -28.57
C PRO A 30 21.75 1.18 -27.34
N GLN A 31 20.87 2.18 -27.50
CA GLN A 31 19.86 2.52 -26.48
C GLN A 31 19.13 1.23 -26.16
N ARG A 32 19.29 0.74 -24.91
CA ARG A 32 18.40 -0.26 -24.35
C ARG A 32 16.99 0.26 -24.54
N ASN A 33 16.18 -0.42 -25.33
CA ASN A 33 14.75 -0.25 -25.36
C ASN A 33 14.24 -0.63 -23.96
N ASP A 34 14.13 0.35 -23.08
CA ASP A 34 13.35 0.20 -21.86
C ASP A 34 11.93 -0.18 -22.29
N PRO A 35 11.33 -1.20 -21.69
CA PRO A 35 9.99 -1.60 -22.04
C PRO A 35 9.08 -0.38 -21.82
N VAL A 36 8.36 0.04 -22.87
CA VAL A 36 7.41 1.12 -22.83
C VAL A 36 6.41 0.83 -21.70
N SER A 37 6.61 1.47 -20.55
CA SER A 37 5.64 1.45 -19.47
C SER A 37 4.43 2.25 -19.93
N LEU A 38 3.28 1.61 -19.99
CA LEU A 38 2.05 2.32 -20.27
C LEU A 38 1.79 3.34 -19.16
N PRO A 39 1.30 4.54 -19.49
CA PRO A 39 0.86 5.49 -18.49
C PRO A 39 -0.16 4.81 -17.57
N LYS A 40 0.08 4.81 -16.26
CA LYS A 40 -0.78 4.17 -15.26
C LYS A 40 -2.24 4.62 -15.35
N GLU A 41 -2.48 5.81 -15.86
CA GLU A 41 -3.79 6.41 -16.07
C GLU A 41 -4.67 5.64 -17.07
N ASN A 42 -4.07 4.88 -17.99
CA ASN A 42 -4.78 4.11 -19.02
C ASN A 42 -5.19 2.70 -18.59
N LEU A 43 -4.77 2.26 -17.40
CA LEU A 43 -5.18 0.96 -16.88
C LEU A 43 -6.60 1.03 -16.30
N PRO A 44 -7.40 -0.05 -16.37
CA PRO A 44 -8.65 -0.14 -15.64
C PRO A 44 -8.40 -0.10 -14.12
N VAL A 45 -9.43 0.17 -13.34
CA VAL A 45 -9.39 -0.10 -11.90
C VAL A 45 -9.18 -1.59 -11.71
N ILE A 46 -8.30 -1.99 -10.78
CA ILE A 46 -8.04 -3.40 -10.54
C ILE A 46 -8.61 -3.82 -9.18
N VAL A 47 -9.43 -4.86 -9.22
CA VAL A 47 -10.01 -5.51 -8.04
C VAL A 47 -9.23 -6.80 -7.78
N GLY A 48 -8.37 -6.79 -6.77
CA GLY A 48 -7.70 -7.99 -6.27
C GLY A 48 -8.63 -8.77 -5.33
N ILE A 49 -8.74 -10.08 -5.52
CA ILE A 49 -9.61 -10.95 -4.71
C ILE A 49 -8.74 -12.07 -4.15
N GLY A 50 -8.59 -12.11 -2.83
CA GLY A 50 -7.89 -13.15 -2.09
C GLY A 50 -8.87 -14.17 -1.51
N ALA A 51 -8.60 -15.46 -1.69
CA ALA A 51 -9.46 -16.53 -1.20
C ALA A 51 -8.69 -17.82 -0.90
N SER A 52 -9.25 -18.68 -0.02
CA SER A 52 -8.68 -19.98 0.33
C SER A 52 -9.77 -21.05 0.49
N ALA A 53 -9.81 -21.75 1.59
CA ALA A 53 -10.85 -22.75 1.88
C ALA A 53 -12.25 -22.12 1.82
N GLY A 54 -13.19 -22.73 1.09
CA GLY A 54 -14.52 -22.16 0.83
C GLY A 54 -14.54 -20.98 -0.13
N GLY A 55 -13.37 -20.56 -0.61
CA GLY A 55 -13.21 -19.40 -1.48
C GLY A 55 -13.85 -19.56 -2.86
N LEU A 56 -13.86 -20.77 -3.42
CA LEU A 56 -14.51 -21.02 -4.71
C LEU A 56 -16.03 -20.72 -4.65
N GLU A 57 -16.70 -21.17 -3.59
CA GLU A 57 -18.14 -20.90 -3.39
C GLU A 57 -18.38 -19.39 -3.26
N ALA A 58 -17.57 -18.71 -2.45
CA ALA A 58 -17.66 -17.26 -2.25
C ALA A 58 -17.35 -16.48 -3.54
N ALA A 59 -16.29 -16.85 -4.27
CA ALA A 59 -15.93 -16.25 -5.55
C ALA A 59 -17.02 -16.45 -6.60
N SER A 60 -17.62 -17.63 -6.69
CA SER A 60 -18.74 -17.89 -7.60
C SER A 60 -19.94 -16.98 -7.34
N LEU A 61 -20.32 -16.82 -6.06
CA LEU A 61 -21.39 -15.90 -5.66
C LEU A 61 -21.07 -14.44 -5.97
N LEU A 62 -19.81 -14.04 -5.79
CA LEU A 62 -19.35 -12.69 -6.12
C LEU A 62 -19.45 -12.45 -7.64
N VAL A 63 -18.86 -13.34 -8.46
CA VAL A 63 -18.78 -13.12 -9.92
C VAL A 63 -20.14 -13.20 -10.61
N GLN A 64 -21.09 -13.95 -10.07
CA GLN A 64 -22.51 -13.96 -10.53
C GLN A 64 -23.17 -12.59 -10.41
N ASN A 65 -22.72 -11.78 -9.43
CA ASN A 65 -23.30 -10.49 -9.11
C ASN A 65 -22.43 -9.30 -9.56
N LEU A 66 -21.36 -9.56 -10.35
CA LEU A 66 -20.58 -8.50 -10.94
C LEU A 66 -21.39 -7.74 -11.99
N PRO A 67 -21.31 -6.42 -11.98
CA PRO A 67 -21.96 -5.60 -12.98
C PRO A 67 -21.28 -5.76 -14.34
N LYS A 68 -22.00 -5.41 -15.41
CA LYS A 68 -21.47 -5.30 -16.78
C LYS A 68 -20.97 -3.89 -17.02
N ASP A 69 -19.94 -3.78 -17.85
CA ASP A 69 -19.48 -2.51 -18.41
C ASP A 69 -19.10 -1.47 -17.34
N VAL A 70 -18.43 -1.91 -16.28
CA VAL A 70 -17.97 -1.00 -15.20
C VAL A 70 -16.53 -0.55 -15.34
N GLY A 71 -15.80 -1.13 -16.28
CA GLY A 71 -14.43 -0.72 -16.56
C GLY A 71 -13.40 -1.19 -15.53
N ALA A 72 -13.67 -2.25 -14.77
CA ALA A 72 -12.75 -2.85 -13.82
C ALA A 72 -12.15 -4.16 -14.34
N ALA A 73 -10.88 -4.44 -13.98
CA ALA A 73 -10.28 -5.76 -14.13
C ALA A 73 -10.28 -6.48 -12.78
N TYR A 74 -10.55 -7.79 -12.80
CA TYR A 74 -10.64 -8.61 -11.59
C TYR A 74 -9.51 -9.62 -11.56
N VAL A 75 -8.81 -9.77 -10.45
CA VAL A 75 -7.69 -10.71 -10.29
C VAL A 75 -7.97 -11.60 -9.10
N LEU A 76 -8.21 -12.89 -9.35
CA LEU A 76 -8.52 -13.88 -8.31
C LEU A 76 -7.24 -14.65 -7.92
N ALA A 77 -6.77 -14.42 -6.69
CA ALA A 77 -5.72 -15.17 -6.03
C ALA A 77 -6.37 -16.19 -5.07
N GLN A 78 -6.64 -17.39 -5.58
CA GLN A 78 -7.21 -18.50 -4.80
C GLN A 78 -6.12 -19.45 -4.39
N HIS A 79 -5.94 -19.71 -3.08
CA HIS A 79 -5.03 -20.76 -2.62
C HIS A 79 -5.39 -22.11 -3.24
N MET A 80 -4.39 -22.71 -3.88
CA MET A 80 -4.57 -23.97 -4.62
C MET A 80 -3.49 -24.99 -4.23
N SER A 81 -3.87 -26.27 -4.24
CA SER A 81 -2.89 -27.35 -4.08
C SER A 81 -1.90 -27.36 -5.25
N PRO A 82 -0.59 -27.44 -4.99
CA PRO A 82 0.43 -27.41 -6.04
C PRO A 82 0.36 -28.61 -7.01
N ASN A 83 -0.27 -29.71 -6.59
CA ASN A 83 -0.24 -30.99 -7.29
C ASN A 83 -1.46 -31.26 -8.16
N HIS A 84 -2.44 -30.34 -8.19
CA HIS A 84 -3.65 -30.55 -8.98
C HIS A 84 -3.81 -29.48 -10.06
N LYS A 85 -4.16 -29.92 -11.27
CA LYS A 85 -4.56 -29.02 -12.34
C LYS A 85 -5.83 -28.29 -11.91
N SER A 86 -5.79 -26.98 -11.86
CA SER A 86 -6.94 -26.19 -11.42
C SER A 86 -8.06 -26.24 -12.46
N LEU A 87 -9.29 -26.50 -12.00
CA LEU A 87 -10.51 -26.32 -12.78
C LEU A 87 -11.18 -24.97 -12.47
N LEU A 88 -10.51 -24.10 -11.72
CA LEU A 88 -11.05 -22.87 -11.19
C LEU A 88 -11.58 -21.95 -12.29
N SER A 89 -10.80 -21.73 -13.36
CA SER A 89 -11.23 -20.92 -14.49
C SER A 89 -12.48 -21.47 -15.18
N SER A 90 -12.54 -22.80 -15.38
CA SER A 90 -13.71 -23.45 -15.97
C SER A 90 -14.96 -23.35 -15.10
N LEU A 91 -14.80 -23.37 -13.77
CA LEU A 91 -15.90 -23.23 -12.82
C LEU A 91 -16.39 -21.77 -12.79
N ILE A 92 -15.47 -20.82 -12.63
CA ILE A 92 -15.79 -19.38 -12.61
C ILE A 92 -16.43 -18.96 -13.95
N SER A 93 -15.93 -19.41 -15.10
CA SER A 93 -16.49 -19.06 -16.41
C SER A 93 -17.96 -19.46 -16.61
N ARG A 94 -18.45 -20.45 -15.85
CA ARG A 94 -19.87 -20.86 -15.90
C ARG A 94 -20.79 -19.95 -15.09
N GLU A 95 -20.20 -19.23 -14.14
CA GLU A 95 -20.91 -18.43 -13.16
C GLU A 95 -20.97 -16.93 -13.52
N THR A 96 -20.22 -16.50 -14.55
CA THR A 96 -20.14 -15.10 -14.95
C THR A 96 -20.32 -14.94 -16.47
N HIS A 97 -20.72 -13.74 -16.86
CA HIS A 97 -20.79 -13.33 -18.27
C HIS A 97 -19.48 -12.65 -18.74
N LEU A 98 -18.55 -12.37 -17.82
CA LEU A 98 -17.28 -11.73 -18.14
C LEU A 98 -16.28 -12.75 -18.71
N PRO A 99 -15.37 -12.35 -19.61
CA PRO A 99 -14.24 -13.17 -20.02
C PRO A 99 -13.39 -13.61 -18.82
N VAL A 100 -13.02 -14.88 -18.78
CA VAL A 100 -12.14 -15.45 -17.74
C VAL A 100 -10.87 -15.94 -18.40
N ILE A 101 -9.73 -15.45 -17.95
CA ILE A 101 -8.42 -15.72 -18.51
C ILE A 101 -7.50 -16.30 -17.43
N ASP A 102 -6.93 -17.47 -17.71
CA ASP A 102 -5.84 -18.02 -16.89
C ASP A 102 -4.54 -17.24 -17.15
N LEU A 103 -3.92 -16.71 -16.10
CA LEU A 103 -2.60 -16.12 -16.21
C LEU A 103 -1.57 -17.19 -16.58
N THR A 104 -0.67 -16.86 -17.48
CA THR A 104 0.43 -17.71 -17.95
C THR A 104 1.77 -17.15 -17.53
N LYS A 105 2.87 -17.70 -18.07
CA LYS A 105 4.21 -17.16 -17.79
C LYS A 105 4.49 -15.82 -18.46
N GLU A 106 3.69 -15.45 -19.45
CA GLU A 106 3.79 -14.17 -20.14
C GLU A 106 2.99 -13.11 -19.36
N ASP A 107 3.63 -11.97 -19.14
CA ASP A 107 2.99 -10.84 -18.48
C ASP A 107 1.93 -10.21 -19.41
N VAL A 108 0.74 -9.94 -18.88
CA VAL A 108 -0.40 -9.41 -19.65
C VAL A 108 -0.84 -8.05 -19.13
N ILE A 109 -1.21 -7.16 -20.05
CA ILE A 109 -1.83 -5.88 -19.69
C ILE A 109 -3.27 -6.17 -19.30
N PRO A 110 -3.72 -5.79 -18.08
CA PRO A 110 -5.10 -6.00 -17.66
C PRO A 110 -6.07 -5.19 -18.52
N THR A 111 -7.13 -5.83 -18.97
CA THR A 111 -8.23 -5.20 -19.72
C THR A 111 -9.47 -5.10 -18.86
N ALA A 112 -10.26 -4.06 -19.07
CA ALA A 112 -11.52 -3.86 -18.36
C ALA A 112 -12.48 -5.05 -18.59
N ASP A 113 -13.35 -5.25 -17.61
CA ASP A 113 -14.42 -6.25 -17.62
C ASP A 113 -13.90 -7.68 -17.88
N THR A 114 -12.72 -8.00 -17.35
CA THR A 114 -12.06 -9.30 -17.50
C THR A 114 -11.63 -9.85 -16.14
N ILE A 115 -11.83 -11.16 -15.93
CA ILE A 115 -11.40 -11.88 -14.72
C ILE A 115 -10.13 -12.67 -15.04
N TYR A 116 -9.06 -12.40 -14.28
CA TYR A 116 -7.78 -13.08 -14.36
C TYR A 116 -7.65 -14.08 -13.21
N ILE A 117 -7.30 -15.31 -13.54
CA ILE A 117 -7.14 -16.40 -12.57
C ILE A 117 -5.68 -16.72 -12.38
N SER A 118 -5.25 -16.78 -11.14
CA SER A 118 -3.89 -17.19 -10.75
C SER A 118 -3.63 -18.67 -11.04
N GLN A 119 -2.35 -19.05 -11.11
CA GLN A 119 -1.93 -20.44 -11.28
C GLN A 119 -1.40 -21.02 -9.96
N PRO A 120 -1.51 -22.35 -9.76
CA PRO A 120 -0.90 -23.02 -8.61
C PRO A 120 0.61 -22.71 -8.52
N ASN A 121 1.15 -22.67 -7.29
CA ASN A 121 2.59 -22.46 -7.02
C ASN A 121 3.18 -21.12 -7.51
N SER A 122 2.38 -20.16 -7.89
CA SER A 122 2.87 -18.86 -8.34
C SER A 122 2.05 -17.76 -7.71
N ASP A 123 2.72 -16.69 -7.33
CA ASP A 123 2.05 -15.47 -6.89
C ASP A 123 1.72 -14.61 -8.11
N VAL A 124 0.59 -13.93 -8.06
CA VAL A 124 0.23 -12.90 -9.04
C VAL A 124 0.73 -11.56 -8.54
N VAL A 125 1.38 -10.82 -9.42
CA VAL A 125 1.84 -9.46 -9.15
C VAL A 125 1.43 -8.53 -10.28
N LEU A 126 1.27 -7.26 -9.96
CA LEU A 126 1.20 -6.19 -10.95
C LEU A 126 2.52 -5.44 -10.91
N GLU A 127 3.25 -5.43 -12.03
CA GLU A 127 4.55 -4.76 -12.15
C GLU A 127 4.61 -4.02 -13.51
N ASN A 128 4.97 -2.75 -13.49
CA ASN A 128 5.04 -1.92 -14.71
C ASN A 128 3.75 -1.95 -15.54
N GLY A 129 2.58 -1.98 -14.88
CA GLY A 129 1.28 -2.02 -15.52
C GLY A 129 0.88 -3.36 -16.12
N LYS A 130 1.59 -4.46 -15.82
CA LYS A 130 1.32 -5.80 -16.32
C LYS A 130 1.10 -6.79 -15.19
N LEU A 131 0.09 -7.64 -15.34
CA LEU A 131 -0.12 -8.80 -14.47
C LEU A 131 0.84 -9.93 -14.88
N GLY A 132 1.56 -10.46 -13.93
CA GLY A 132 2.51 -11.53 -14.15
C GLY A 132 2.49 -12.57 -13.04
N LEU A 133 3.03 -13.75 -13.34
CA LEU A 133 3.25 -14.82 -12.38
C LEU A 133 4.71 -14.81 -11.92
N ARG A 134 4.91 -14.78 -10.61
CA ARG A 134 6.26 -14.80 -10.00
C ARG A 134 6.40 -16.01 -9.09
N LYS A 135 7.55 -16.71 -9.21
CA LYS A 135 7.93 -17.73 -8.24
C LYS A 135 8.49 -17.05 -7.00
N GLN A 136 8.16 -17.56 -5.83
CA GLN A 136 8.76 -17.08 -4.61
C GLN A 136 10.22 -17.52 -4.51
N SER A 137 11.11 -16.58 -4.25
CA SER A 137 12.47 -16.84 -3.80
C SER A 137 12.47 -16.68 -2.26
N GLY A 138 12.78 -17.74 -1.51
CA GLY A 138 12.89 -17.69 -0.06
C GLY A 138 12.47 -19.01 0.63
N HIS A 139 12.92 -19.17 1.89
CA HIS A 139 12.72 -20.41 2.66
C HIS A 139 11.36 -20.51 3.38
N HIS A 140 10.49 -19.52 3.29
CA HIS A 140 9.22 -19.53 4.00
C HIS A 140 8.07 -20.02 3.11
N ALA A 141 7.45 -21.13 3.51
CA ALA A 141 6.27 -21.70 2.84
C ALA A 141 5.02 -20.86 3.15
N THR A 142 4.82 -19.77 2.42
CA THR A 142 3.54 -19.04 2.45
C THR A 142 2.52 -19.73 1.54
N PRO A 143 1.21 -19.68 1.87
CA PRO A 143 0.16 -20.17 0.99
C PRO A 143 0.24 -19.51 -0.40
N LYS A 144 -0.06 -20.25 -1.47
CA LYS A 144 0.04 -19.74 -2.85
C LYS A 144 -1.20 -20.00 -3.67
N PRO A 145 -1.54 -19.01 -4.49
CA PRO A 145 -0.99 -17.66 -4.63
C PRO A 145 -1.32 -16.78 -3.41
N SER A 146 -0.40 -15.92 -2.97
CA SER A 146 -0.62 -15.05 -1.81
C SER A 146 -1.47 -13.84 -2.16
N ALA A 147 -2.52 -13.61 -1.38
CA ALA A 147 -3.36 -12.42 -1.47
C ALA A 147 -2.58 -11.17 -1.00
N ASP A 148 -1.77 -11.28 0.05
CA ASP A 148 -0.93 -10.18 0.54
C ASP A 148 0.00 -9.66 -0.55
N ARG A 149 0.65 -10.56 -1.30
CA ARG A 149 1.57 -10.16 -2.36
C ARG A 149 0.86 -9.47 -3.52
N LEU A 150 -0.30 -9.99 -3.94
CA LEU A 150 -1.13 -9.35 -4.94
C LEU A 150 -1.51 -7.93 -4.49
N PHE A 151 -2.05 -7.79 -3.28
CA PHE A 151 -2.53 -6.51 -2.77
C PHE A 151 -1.41 -5.49 -2.60
N ASN A 152 -0.23 -5.92 -2.12
CA ASN A 152 0.93 -5.03 -2.01
C ASN A 152 1.35 -4.47 -3.37
N THR A 153 1.43 -5.31 -4.41
CA THR A 153 1.80 -4.82 -5.74
C THR A 153 0.71 -3.96 -6.38
N LEU A 154 -0.58 -4.27 -6.15
CA LEU A 154 -1.68 -3.41 -6.57
C LEU A 154 -1.61 -2.04 -5.88
N ALA A 155 -1.36 -2.00 -4.59
CA ALA A 155 -1.22 -0.76 -3.83
C ALA A 155 -0.08 0.12 -4.39
N GLN A 156 1.08 -0.46 -4.65
CA GLN A 156 2.25 0.23 -5.19
C GLN A 156 2.04 0.78 -6.60
N GLU A 157 1.40 -0.01 -7.47
CA GLU A 157 1.23 0.35 -8.88
C GLU A 157 0.02 1.24 -9.14
N MET A 158 -1.10 0.99 -8.47
CA MET A 158 -2.40 1.60 -8.77
C MET A 158 -2.80 2.71 -7.79
N GLY A 159 -2.19 2.76 -6.60
CA GLY A 159 -2.58 3.74 -5.59
C GLY A 159 -4.07 3.63 -5.22
N GLU A 160 -4.79 4.75 -5.31
CA GLU A 160 -6.23 4.81 -5.03
C GLU A 160 -7.13 4.07 -6.05
N ARG A 161 -6.55 3.64 -7.18
CA ARG A 161 -7.27 2.95 -8.25
C ARG A 161 -7.29 1.42 -8.10
N CYS A 162 -7.10 0.90 -6.88
CA CYS A 162 -7.26 -0.52 -6.59
C CYS A 162 -8.31 -0.79 -5.52
N VAL A 163 -8.85 -2.00 -5.56
CA VAL A 163 -9.77 -2.53 -4.55
C VAL A 163 -9.24 -3.88 -4.10
N GLY A 164 -9.15 -4.11 -2.79
CA GLY A 164 -8.81 -5.41 -2.20
C GLY A 164 -10.04 -6.08 -1.61
N VAL A 165 -10.29 -7.32 -1.98
CA VAL A 165 -11.40 -8.13 -1.48
C VAL A 165 -10.85 -9.39 -0.83
N VAL A 166 -11.16 -9.62 0.44
CA VAL A 166 -10.79 -10.84 1.17
C VAL A 166 -12.04 -11.70 1.36
N LEU A 167 -12.02 -12.88 0.76
CA LEU A 167 -13.11 -13.86 0.85
C LEU A 167 -12.77 -14.98 1.85
N SER A 168 -13.70 -15.93 1.99
CA SER A 168 -13.58 -17.12 2.82
C SER A 168 -12.20 -17.79 2.67
N GLY A 169 -11.57 -18.10 3.79
CA GLY A 169 -10.28 -18.75 3.85
C GLY A 169 -9.81 -19.00 5.27
N THR A 170 -8.89 -19.94 5.43
CA THR A 170 -8.19 -20.20 6.69
C THR A 170 -6.90 -19.38 6.77
N GLY A 171 -6.50 -19.00 7.99
CA GLY A 171 -5.29 -18.20 8.21
C GLY A 171 -5.53 -16.70 8.06
N SER A 172 -4.47 -15.95 7.76
CA SER A 172 -4.46 -14.48 7.77
C SER A 172 -3.97 -13.84 6.47
N ASP A 173 -3.80 -14.62 5.39
CA ASP A 173 -3.34 -14.05 4.10
C ASP A 173 -4.35 -13.03 3.57
N GLY A 174 -3.86 -11.89 3.11
CA GLY A 174 -4.64 -10.72 2.74
C GLY A 174 -4.78 -9.67 3.84
N SER A 175 -4.51 -10.00 5.11
CA SER A 175 -4.60 -9.05 6.22
C SER A 175 -3.53 -7.95 6.16
N TYR A 176 -2.32 -8.30 5.77
CA TYR A 176 -1.25 -7.34 5.56
C TYR A 176 -1.45 -6.53 4.26
N GLY A 177 -1.95 -7.20 3.22
CA GLY A 177 -2.22 -6.56 1.93
C GLY A 177 -3.35 -5.52 1.98
N VAL A 178 -4.41 -5.72 2.80
CA VAL A 178 -5.46 -4.71 2.96
C VAL A 178 -4.93 -3.43 3.62
N GLN A 179 -3.93 -3.54 4.49
CA GLN A 179 -3.26 -2.37 5.05
C GLN A 179 -2.55 -1.56 3.95
N ALA A 180 -1.79 -2.23 3.08
CA ALA A 180 -1.10 -1.58 1.97
C ALA A 180 -2.09 -0.90 0.99
N ILE A 181 -3.20 -1.56 0.64
CA ILE A 181 -4.24 -0.97 -0.22
C ILE A 181 -4.82 0.28 0.43
N ARG A 182 -5.15 0.21 1.73
CA ARG A 182 -5.69 1.37 2.45
C ARG A 182 -4.68 2.52 2.52
N GLU A 183 -3.42 2.24 2.78
CA GLU A 183 -2.34 3.25 2.78
C GLU A 183 -2.25 3.97 1.43
N ALA A 184 -2.30 3.21 0.35
CA ALA A 184 -2.29 3.74 -1.01
C ALA A 184 -3.54 4.54 -1.40
N GLY A 185 -4.59 4.52 -0.56
CA GLY A 185 -5.87 5.21 -0.82
C GLY A 185 -6.91 4.35 -1.53
N GLY A 186 -6.63 3.08 -1.77
CA GLY A 186 -7.58 2.12 -2.35
C GLY A 186 -8.68 1.71 -1.36
N ILE A 187 -9.65 0.94 -1.84
CA ILE A 187 -10.80 0.47 -1.07
C ILE A 187 -10.60 -0.98 -0.65
N THR A 188 -11.00 -1.32 0.57
CA THR A 188 -10.84 -2.66 1.13
C THR A 188 -12.18 -3.24 1.57
N ILE A 189 -12.44 -4.48 1.19
CA ILE A 189 -13.69 -5.18 1.48
C ILE A 189 -13.34 -6.57 2.03
N ALA A 190 -13.97 -6.95 3.13
CA ALA A 190 -13.92 -8.33 3.62
C ALA A 190 -15.29 -8.98 3.47
N GLN A 191 -15.29 -10.28 3.21
CA GLN A 191 -16.51 -11.06 3.34
C GLN A 191 -17.01 -11.00 4.77
N ASP A 192 -18.30 -10.76 4.96
CA ASP A 192 -18.95 -10.85 6.26
C ASP A 192 -18.68 -12.21 6.91
N VAL A 193 -18.14 -12.18 8.12
CA VAL A 193 -17.70 -13.36 8.88
C VAL A 193 -18.85 -14.37 9.06
N GLY A 194 -20.08 -13.88 9.24
CA GLY A 194 -21.27 -14.72 9.38
C GLY A 194 -21.67 -15.45 8.10
N THR A 195 -21.17 -15.01 6.93
CA THR A 195 -21.43 -15.63 5.62
C THR A 195 -20.27 -16.49 5.13
N ALA A 196 -19.12 -16.41 5.78
CA ALA A 196 -17.93 -17.15 5.37
C ALA A 196 -17.96 -18.59 5.88
N LYS A 197 -17.71 -19.55 4.98
CA LYS A 197 -17.58 -20.96 5.37
C LYS A 197 -16.35 -21.19 6.27
N TYR A 198 -15.29 -20.45 6.00
CA TYR A 198 -14.09 -20.37 6.84
C TYR A 198 -13.77 -18.88 7.00
N ASP A 199 -13.84 -18.41 8.21
CA ASP A 199 -13.81 -16.99 8.57
C ASP A 199 -12.41 -16.45 8.89
N GLY A 200 -11.37 -17.30 8.93
CA GLY A 200 -10.03 -16.93 9.36
C GLY A 200 -9.45 -15.74 8.58
N MET A 201 -9.45 -15.79 7.24
CA MET A 201 -8.93 -14.68 6.41
C MET A 201 -9.78 -13.40 6.54
N PRO A 202 -11.13 -13.45 6.40
CA PRO A 202 -11.95 -12.26 6.60
C PRO A 202 -11.83 -11.66 8.00
N ALA A 203 -11.85 -12.48 9.05
CA ALA A 203 -11.72 -12.03 10.44
C ALA A 203 -10.35 -11.35 10.67
N SER A 204 -9.26 -11.98 10.23
CA SER A 204 -7.91 -11.40 10.34
C SER A 204 -7.79 -10.08 9.58
N ALA A 205 -8.40 -9.98 8.40
CA ALA A 205 -8.44 -8.72 7.65
C ALA A 205 -9.21 -7.62 8.42
N VAL A 206 -10.36 -7.95 9.00
CA VAL A 206 -11.18 -7.02 9.82
C VAL A 206 -10.44 -6.58 11.08
N GLU A 207 -9.73 -7.49 11.75
CA GLU A 207 -8.95 -7.20 12.96
C GLU A 207 -7.85 -6.16 12.72
N THR A 208 -7.34 -6.03 11.49
CA THR A 208 -6.38 -4.95 11.15
C THR A 208 -6.96 -3.54 11.33
N GLY A 209 -8.30 -3.41 11.37
CA GLY A 209 -8.99 -2.12 11.33
C GLY A 209 -8.89 -1.40 9.97
N CYS A 210 -8.33 -2.06 8.94
CA CYS A 210 -8.10 -1.50 7.61
C CYS A 210 -9.16 -1.92 6.58
N VAL A 211 -10.21 -2.63 6.98
CA VAL A 211 -11.33 -2.99 6.12
C VAL A 211 -12.40 -1.91 6.15
N ASP A 212 -12.83 -1.43 4.98
CA ASP A 212 -13.86 -0.40 4.83
C ASP A 212 -15.27 -0.97 4.94
N LEU A 213 -15.50 -2.13 4.34
CA LEU A 213 -16.82 -2.73 4.24
C LEU A 213 -16.75 -4.22 4.55
N GLN A 214 -17.74 -4.70 5.29
CA GLN A 214 -17.98 -6.11 5.54
C GLN A 214 -19.31 -6.48 4.87
N LEU A 215 -19.26 -7.31 3.83
CA LEU A 215 -20.40 -7.62 2.98
C LEU A 215 -20.44 -9.11 2.62
N SER A 216 -21.63 -9.67 2.34
CA SER A 216 -21.72 -11.00 1.74
C SER A 216 -21.14 -11.00 0.32
N PRO A 217 -20.70 -12.13 -0.24
CA PRO A 217 -20.15 -12.20 -1.60
C PRO A 217 -21.06 -11.60 -2.66
N GLN A 218 -22.37 -11.81 -2.58
CA GLN A 218 -23.34 -11.22 -3.48
C GLN A 218 -23.38 -9.70 -3.36
N GLN A 219 -23.40 -9.20 -2.12
CA GLN A 219 -23.38 -7.75 -1.86
C GLN A 219 -22.08 -7.11 -2.33
N ILE A 220 -20.92 -7.80 -2.20
CA ILE A 220 -19.63 -7.32 -2.72
C ILE A 220 -19.76 -7.09 -4.24
N GLY A 221 -20.23 -8.10 -5.00
CA GLY A 221 -20.40 -7.99 -6.45
C GLY A 221 -21.28 -6.80 -6.85
N GLN A 222 -22.42 -6.63 -6.18
CA GLN A 222 -23.34 -5.50 -6.42
C GLN A 222 -22.75 -4.15 -6.01
N HIS A 223 -22.01 -4.09 -4.91
CA HIS A 223 -21.44 -2.85 -4.39
C HIS A 223 -20.27 -2.34 -5.24
N LEU A 224 -19.52 -3.22 -5.87
CA LEU A 224 -18.44 -2.85 -6.78
C LEU A 224 -18.92 -1.92 -7.91
N ALA A 225 -20.17 -2.06 -8.39
CA ALA A 225 -20.76 -1.11 -9.33
C ALA A 225 -20.80 0.31 -8.80
N LYS A 226 -21.19 0.48 -7.53
CA LYS A 226 -21.26 1.79 -6.88
C LYS A 226 -19.87 2.41 -6.70
N ILE A 227 -18.90 1.59 -6.26
CA ILE A 227 -17.50 2.03 -6.14
C ILE A 227 -16.93 2.49 -7.48
N MET A 228 -17.25 1.79 -8.59
CA MET A 228 -16.75 2.14 -9.91
C MET A 228 -17.41 3.38 -10.50
N SER A 229 -18.70 3.63 -10.19
CA SER A 229 -19.44 4.81 -10.64
C SER A 229 -19.14 6.05 -9.79
N ALA A 230 -18.61 5.90 -8.58
CA ALA A 230 -18.30 7.03 -7.72
C ALA A 230 -17.19 7.90 -8.32
N PRO A 231 -17.36 9.23 -8.36
CA PRO A 231 -16.34 10.12 -8.89
C PRO A 231 -15.09 10.08 -8.02
N ARG A 232 -13.98 9.66 -8.62
CA ARG A 232 -12.63 9.64 -7.98
C ARG A 232 -11.88 10.95 -8.16
N ASP A 233 -12.53 11.98 -8.66
CA ASP A 233 -11.93 13.26 -9.02
C ASP A 233 -11.81 14.16 -7.80
N LEU A 234 -10.60 14.22 -7.24
CA LEU A 234 -10.22 15.15 -6.16
C LEU A 234 -10.35 16.63 -6.60
N ASP A 235 -10.26 16.93 -7.89
CA ASP A 235 -10.41 18.30 -8.40
C ASP A 235 -11.86 18.80 -8.29
N ARG A 236 -12.83 17.89 -8.19
CA ARG A 236 -14.22 18.26 -7.89
C ARG A 236 -14.35 18.82 -6.47
N PHE A 237 -13.57 18.29 -5.52
CA PHE A 237 -13.53 18.79 -4.13
C PHE A 237 -12.78 20.13 -4.04
N ARG A 238 -11.76 20.35 -4.86
CA ARG A 238 -11.05 21.65 -4.92
C ARG A 238 -11.93 22.79 -5.42
N ARG A 239 -12.89 22.51 -6.31
CA ARG A 239 -13.85 23.51 -6.84
C ARG A 239 -14.98 23.83 -5.88
N LEU A 240 -15.21 23.00 -4.86
CA LEU A 240 -16.22 23.23 -3.82
C LEU A 240 -15.69 24.11 -2.67
N ASN A 241 -14.40 24.44 -2.64
CA ASN A 241 -13.76 25.17 -1.55
C ASN A 241 -13.84 26.72 -1.67
N ASP A 242 -14.56 27.27 -2.66
CA ASP A 242 -14.76 28.72 -2.78
C ASP A 242 -16.00 29.24 -1.98
N GLU A 243 -16.75 28.38 -1.31
CA GLU A 243 -17.83 28.77 -0.39
C GLU A 243 -17.55 28.29 1.05
N PRO A 244 -18.15 28.89 2.12
CA PRO A 244 -17.97 28.49 3.51
C PRO A 244 -18.42 27.03 3.67
N THR A 245 -17.44 26.16 3.80
CA THR A 245 -17.48 24.77 3.41
C THR A 245 -18.17 23.87 4.43
N PRO A 246 -18.93 22.87 3.98
CA PRO A 246 -19.37 21.72 4.77
C PRO A 246 -18.24 21.01 5.53
N LEU A 247 -16.96 21.24 5.16
CA LEU A 247 -15.78 20.70 5.82
C LEU A 247 -15.72 21.11 7.31
N SER A 248 -16.09 22.36 7.63
CA SER A 248 -16.13 22.82 9.02
C SER A 248 -17.13 22.02 9.86
N ASP A 249 -18.29 21.68 9.29
CA ASP A 249 -19.31 20.90 9.96
C ASP A 249 -18.82 19.48 10.26
N LEU A 250 -18.18 18.84 9.28
CA LEU A 250 -17.61 17.51 9.45
C LEU A 250 -16.48 17.50 10.49
N MET A 251 -15.62 18.54 10.50
CA MET A 251 -14.57 18.68 11.51
C MET A 251 -15.16 18.86 12.92
N HIS A 252 -16.28 19.59 13.06
CA HIS A 252 -16.98 19.71 14.33
C HIS A 252 -17.61 18.39 14.79
N ILE A 253 -18.19 17.60 13.86
CA ILE A 253 -18.74 16.28 14.17
C ILE A 253 -17.62 15.35 14.65
N LEU A 254 -16.47 15.33 13.95
CA LEU A 254 -15.30 14.55 14.33
C LEU A 254 -14.76 14.96 15.71
N LEU A 255 -14.56 16.26 15.95
CA LEU A 255 -14.08 16.78 17.23
C LEU A 255 -15.03 16.41 18.37
N ALA A 256 -16.33 16.61 18.18
CA ALA A 256 -17.35 16.28 19.19
C ALA A 256 -17.38 14.78 19.53
N ARG A 257 -17.14 13.90 18.54
CA ARG A 257 -17.16 12.44 18.70
C ARG A 257 -15.87 11.87 19.27
N THR A 258 -14.72 12.37 18.79
CA THR A 258 -13.42 11.73 19.01
C THR A 258 -12.51 12.51 19.96
N GLY A 259 -12.79 13.78 20.18
CA GLY A 259 -11.92 14.68 20.94
C GLY A 259 -10.66 15.12 20.19
N VAL A 260 -10.48 14.68 18.93
CA VAL A 260 -9.32 15.02 18.10
C VAL A 260 -9.67 16.13 17.13
N ASP A 261 -8.85 17.17 17.08
CA ASP A 261 -9.02 18.32 16.19
C ASP A 261 -8.19 18.13 14.92
N PHE A 262 -8.87 18.00 13.78
CA PHE A 262 -8.23 17.82 12.48
C PHE A 262 -8.10 19.13 11.67
N ARG A 263 -8.45 20.29 12.22
CA ARG A 263 -8.40 21.57 11.50
C ARG A 263 -7.00 22.00 11.11
N ASP A 264 -5.98 21.55 11.87
CA ASP A 264 -4.57 21.83 11.61
C ASP A 264 -3.92 20.77 10.69
N TYR A 265 -4.67 19.75 10.28
CA TYR A 265 -4.17 18.77 9.31
C TYR A 265 -4.11 19.37 7.91
N LYS A 266 -3.19 18.83 7.08
CA LYS A 266 -3.11 19.24 5.67
C LYS A 266 -4.46 18.97 4.99
N GLU A 267 -5.11 20.01 4.51
CA GLU A 267 -6.43 19.97 3.90
C GLU A 267 -6.54 18.93 2.78
N ASN A 268 -5.54 18.85 1.90
CA ASN A 268 -5.48 17.84 0.84
C ASN A 268 -5.50 16.40 1.37
N THR A 269 -4.91 16.17 2.55
CA THR A 269 -4.94 14.85 3.18
C THR A 269 -6.32 14.52 3.69
N VAL A 270 -6.95 15.46 4.39
CA VAL A 270 -8.32 15.31 4.91
C VAL A 270 -9.31 15.08 3.76
N ASN A 271 -9.27 15.92 2.73
CA ASN A 271 -10.15 15.81 1.57
C ASN A 271 -10.01 14.47 0.85
N ARG A 272 -8.79 13.98 0.66
CA ARG A 272 -8.55 12.68 0.05
C ARG A 272 -9.16 11.53 0.87
N ARG A 273 -9.07 11.59 2.20
CA ARG A 273 -9.65 10.55 3.08
C ARG A 273 -11.18 10.60 3.08
N ILE A 274 -11.76 11.79 3.07
CA ILE A 274 -13.22 11.96 2.92
C ILE A 274 -13.67 11.40 1.57
N ALA A 275 -13.03 11.78 0.47
CA ALA A 275 -13.35 11.27 -0.86
C ALA A 275 -13.28 9.74 -0.93
N ARG A 276 -12.26 9.16 -0.30
CA ARG A 276 -12.11 7.72 -0.19
C ARG A 276 -13.29 7.07 0.54
N ARG A 277 -13.72 7.63 1.69
CA ARG A 277 -14.88 7.12 2.44
C ARG A 277 -16.17 7.24 1.62
N MET A 278 -16.38 8.38 0.98
CA MET A 278 -17.53 8.58 0.09
C MET A 278 -17.55 7.55 -1.03
N THR A 279 -16.39 7.28 -1.65
CA THR A 279 -16.25 6.26 -2.69
C THR A 279 -16.57 4.86 -2.14
N ALA A 280 -16.04 4.51 -0.96
CA ALA A 280 -16.31 3.22 -0.33
C ALA A 280 -17.81 3.00 -0.07
N LEU A 281 -18.53 4.04 0.32
CA LEU A 281 -19.96 3.98 0.58
C LEU A 281 -20.83 4.16 -0.68
N GLY A 282 -20.24 4.59 -1.81
CA GLY A 282 -20.97 4.93 -3.02
C GLY A 282 -21.82 6.20 -2.87
N ILE A 283 -21.33 7.16 -2.08
CA ILE A 283 -21.98 8.47 -1.88
C ILE A 283 -21.34 9.48 -2.83
N GLU A 284 -22.15 10.16 -3.64
CA GLU A 284 -21.67 11.06 -4.69
C GLU A 284 -21.59 12.54 -4.25
N SER A 285 -22.32 12.94 -3.19
CA SER A 285 -22.40 14.31 -2.71
C SER A 285 -21.80 14.45 -1.33
N TYR A 286 -21.03 15.53 -1.14
CA TYR A 286 -20.44 15.85 0.16
C TYR A 286 -21.51 16.12 1.23
N ASP A 287 -22.59 16.84 0.89
CA ASP A 287 -23.68 17.12 1.80
C ASP A 287 -24.37 15.84 2.27
N GLN A 288 -24.60 14.89 1.35
CA GLN A 288 -25.13 13.57 1.70
C GLN A 288 -24.18 12.82 2.64
N TYR A 289 -22.88 12.97 2.47
CA TYR A 289 -21.90 12.35 3.35
C TYR A 289 -21.92 12.97 4.75
N VAL A 290 -22.00 14.30 4.85
CA VAL A 290 -22.15 14.99 6.15
C VAL A 290 -23.42 14.55 6.87
N GLU A 291 -24.55 14.46 6.16
CA GLU A 291 -25.81 13.95 6.75
C GLU A 291 -25.67 12.49 7.17
N HIS A 292 -24.98 11.67 6.37
CA HIS A 292 -24.68 10.28 6.75
C HIS A 292 -23.84 10.20 8.03
N CYS A 293 -22.82 11.03 8.17
CA CYS A 293 -22.00 11.11 9.38
C CYS A 293 -22.80 11.60 10.60
N ARG A 294 -23.76 12.52 10.41
CA ARG A 294 -24.67 12.93 11.48
C ARG A 294 -25.57 11.80 11.96
N ALA A 295 -25.98 10.92 11.06
CA ALA A 295 -26.87 9.79 11.35
C ALA A 295 -26.13 8.53 11.84
N SER A 296 -24.84 8.38 11.54
CA SER A 296 -24.05 7.18 11.82
C SER A 296 -22.78 7.51 12.59
N SER A 297 -22.76 7.18 13.87
CA SER A 297 -21.54 7.26 14.69
C SER A 297 -20.44 6.33 14.20
N ASP A 298 -20.82 5.19 13.63
CA ASP A 298 -19.87 4.19 13.12
C ASP A 298 -19.09 4.73 11.91
N GLU A 299 -19.74 5.54 11.05
CA GLU A 299 -19.07 6.21 9.95
C GLU A 299 -18.10 7.30 10.43
N VAL A 300 -18.49 8.07 11.45
CA VAL A 300 -17.57 9.05 12.06
C VAL A 300 -16.34 8.36 12.65
N ASP A 301 -16.53 7.22 13.31
CA ASP A 301 -15.42 6.41 13.84
C ASP A 301 -14.56 5.81 12.71
N ALA A 302 -15.16 5.43 11.58
CA ALA A 302 -14.45 4.93 10.40
C ALA A 302 -13.63 6.05 9.72
N LEU A 303 -14.21 7.23 9.54
CA LEU A 303 -13.50 8.40 9.03
C LEU A 303 -12.36 8.83 9.95
N HIS A 304 -12.57 8.83 11.26
CA HIS A 304 -11.52 9.11 12.25
C HIS A 304 -10.33 8.18 12.08
N LYS A 305 -10.58 6.87 11.97
CA LYS A 305 -9.51 5.88 11.73
C LYS A 305 -8.79 6.11 10.40
N ASP A 306 -9.51 6.53 9.36
CA ASP A 306 -8.92 6.87 8.07
C ASP A 306 -8.00 8.10 8.15
N LEU A 307 -8.36 9.09 8.94
CA LEU A 307 -7.57 10.30 9.14
C LEU A 307 -6.30 10.06 9.95
N LEU A 308 -6.31 9.14 10.91
CA LEU A 308 -5.15 8.82 11.74
C LEU A 308 -4.04 8.08 11.00
N ILE A 309 -4.35 7.40 9.90
CA ILE A 309 -3.38 6.70 9.02
C ILE A 309 -2.41 5.84 9.83
N SER A 310 -2.90 4.85 10.56
CA SER A 310 -2.08 3.96 11.40
C SER A 310 -1.40 2.83 10.61
N VAL A 311 -1.07 3.06 9.32
CA VAL A 311 -0.43 2.04 8.48
C VAL A 311 1.07 2.27 8.42
N THR A 312 1.81 1.25 8.83
CA THR A 312 3.27 1.25 8.88
C THR A 312 3.82 -0.13 8.51
N ARG A 313 5.12 -0.24 8.29
CA ARG A 313 5.82 -1.50 8.02
C ARG A 313 7.24 -1.44 8.57
N PHE A 314 7.85 -2.61 8.75
CA PHE A 314 9.23 -2.68 9.16
C PHE A 314 10.14 -2.03 8.13
N PHE A 315 11.14 -1.28 8.59
CA PHE A 315 12.15 -0.61 7.76
C PHE A 315 11.55 0.19 6.59
N ARG A 316 10.40 0.81 6.81
CA ARG A 316 9.80 1.74 5.83
C ARG A 316 10.81 2.84 5.52
N ASP A 317 11.01 3.13 4.20
CA ASP A 317 12.02 4.08 3.74
C ASP A 317 13.44 3.67 4.16
N TYR A 318 13.87 2.50 3.71
CA TYR A 318 15.11 1.80 4.09
C TYR A 318 16.36 2.69 4.12
N GLU A 319 16.50 3.61 3.17
CA GLU A 319 17.64 4.54 3.11
C GLU A 319 17.76 5.40 4.38
N GLN A 320 16.61 5.85 4.94
CA GLN A 320 16.60 6.62 6.19
C GLN A 320 17.02 5.75 7.39
N PHE A 321 16.63 4.48 7.40
CA PHE A 321 17.08 3.54 8.43
C PHE A 321 18.57 3.22 8.33
N GLU A 322 19.17 3.17 7.14
CA GLU A 322 20.62 3.05 6.99
C GLU A 322 21.35 4.25 7.62
N MET A 323 20.90 5.48 7.31
CA MET A 323 21.44 6.69 7.92
C MET A 323 21.28 6.71 9.45
N LEU A 324 20.12 6.27 9.95
CA LEU A 324 19.87 6.15 11.39
C LEU A 324 20.82 5.12 12.04
N GLY A 325 21.10 4.02 11.35
CA GLY A 325 22.06 3.02 11.78
C GLY A 325 23.46 3.60 12.00
N ASP A 326 23.92 4.51 11.12
CA ASP A 326 25.20 5.21 11.29
C ASP A 326 25.20 6.11 12.53
N VAL A 327 24.10 6.84 12.74
CA VAL A 327 23.93 7.68 13.94
C VAL A 327 23.97 6.85 15.22
N LEU A 328 23.24 5.71 15.24
CA LEU A 328 23.20 4.82 16.40
C LEU A 328 24.58 4.21 16.71
N ARG A 329 25.34 3.80 15.68
CA ARG A 329 26.74 3.34 15.83
C ARG A 329 27.63 4.43 16.44
N ALA A 330 27.56 5.65 15.91
CA ALA A 330 28.32 6.77 16.46
C ALA A 330 27.91 7.12 17.89
N MET A 331 26.65 6.92 18.26
CA MET A 331 26.18 7.08 19.64
C MET A 331 26.69 5.97 20.55
N ALA A 332 26.69 4.72 20.10
CA ALA A 332 27.20 3.57 20.83
C ALA A 332 28.69 3.74 21.17
N ASP A 333 29.48 4.21 20.20
CA ASP A 333 30.93 4.45 20.37
C ASP A 333 31.24 5.57 21.37
N ARG A 334 30.37 6.58 21.48
CA ARG A 334 30.65 7.78 22.31
C ARG A 334 30.16 7.67 23.76
N LYS A 335 29.18 6.78 24.02
CA LYS A 335 28.39 6.92 25.26
C LYS A 335 28.95 6.27 26.51
N GLY A 336 29.90 5.38 26.45
CA GLY A 336 30.37 4.71 27.65
C GLY A 336 29.21 4.08 28.46
N GLU A 337 28.94 4.59 29.68
CA GLU A 337 27.89 4.09 30.58
C GLU A 337 26.54 4.83 30.46
N ASP A 338 26.44 5.89 29.65
CA ASP A 338 25.21 6.69 29.54
C ASP A 338 24.10 5.94 28.79
N PRO A 339 22.82 6.05 29.20
CA PRO A 339 21.71 5.38 28.53
C PRO A 339 21.44 5.96 27.13
N ILE A 340 21.16 5.08 26.16
CA ILE A 340 20.60 5.47 24.87
C ILE A 340 19.09 5.62 25.04
N ARG A 341 18.57 6.79 24.73
CA ARG A 341 17.14 7.09 24.82
C ARG A 341 16.63 7.50 23.44
N VAL A 342 15.61 6.82 22.97
CA VAL A 342 14.96 7.08 21.68
C VAL A 342 13.47 7.34 21.92
N TRP A 343 12.93 8.34 21.27
CA TRP A 343 11.49 8.60 21.23
C TRP A 343 10.99 8.49 19.82
N VAL A 344 10.06 7.56 19.60
CA VAL A 344 9.36 7.31 18.34
C VAL A 344 7.97 7.92 18.48
N ALA A 345 7.75 9.03 17.83
CA ALA A 345 6.47 9.75 17.84
C ALA A 345 5.63 9.32 16.63
N GLY A 346 4.35 8.95 16.84
CA GLY A 346 3.49 8.44 15.78
C GLY A 346 3.88 7.02 15.35
N CYS A 347 4.14 6.14 16.34
CA CYS A 347 4.67 4.79 16.09
C CYS A 347 3.68 3.81 15.47
N ALA A 348 2.41 4.19 15.31
CA ALA A 348 1.32 3.34 14.83
C ALA A 348 1.33 1.94 15.50
N THR A 349 1.39 0.87 14.73
CA THR A 349 1.42 -0.53 15.21
C THR A 349 2.82 -0.99 15.67
N GLY A 350 3.81 -0.09 15.70
CA GLY A 350 5.08 -0.31 16.40
C GLY A 350 6.25 -0.77 15.53
N GLU A 351 6.06 -1.05 14.24
CA GLU A 351 7.11 -1.58 13.35
C GLU A 351 8.33 -0.67 13.28
N GLU A 352 8.14 0.66 13.31
CA GLU A 352 9.24 1.63 13.37
C GLU A 352 10.03 1.49 14.65
N ALA A 353 9.34 1.39 15.80
CA ALA A 353 9.99 1.24 17.09
C ALA A 353 10.82 -0.05 17.19
N TYR A 354 10.31 -1.15 16.64
CA TYR A 354 11.03 -2.42 16.57
C TYR A 354 12.18 -2.38 15.55
N SER A 355 12.01 -1.73 14.40
CA SER A 355 13.09 -1.52 13.43
C SER A 355 14.25 -0.75 14.06
N ILE A 356 13.95 0.29 14.83
CA ILE A 356 14.96 1.06 15.60
C ILE A 356 15.61 0.19 16.69
N ALA A 357 14.84 -0.68 17.35
CA ALA A 357 15.39 -1.60 18.35
C ALA A 357 16.39 -2.57 17.73
N ILE A 358 16.08 -3.13 16.54
CA ILE A 358 16.97 -3.98 15.77
C ILE A 358 18.26 -3.26 15.41
N LEU A 359 18.18 -2.05 14.85
CA LEU A 359 19.36 -1.24 14.51
C LEU A 359 20.20 -0.88 15.75
N THR A 360 19.54 -0.59 16.87
CA THR A 360 20.23 -0.30 18.13
C THR A 360 20.97 -1.54 18.64
N ALA A 361 20.37 -2.73 18.52
CA ALA A 361 21.03 -3.99 18.85
C ALA A 361 22.28 -4.20 18.00
N GLU A 362 22.19 -4.00 16.68
CA GLU A 362 23.33 -4.11 15.78
C GLU A 362 24.45 -3.10 16.12
N ALA A 363 24.08 -1.85 16.38
CA ALA A 363 25.03 -0.81 16.76
C ALA A 363 25.82 -1.13 18.03
N LEU A 364 25.20 -1.87 18.96
CA LEU A 364 25.81 -2.29 20.23
C LEU A 364 26.55 -3.63 20.14
N GLY A 365 26.56 -4.32 19.00
CA GLY A 365 27.21 -5.62 18.80
C GLY A 365 26.30 -6.82 19.02
N GLY A 366 25.00 -6.66 18.85
CA GLY A 366 23.99 -7.71 18.79
C GLY A 366 23.06 -7.79 20.01
N PRO A 367 22.07 -8.71 19.99
CA PRO A 367 21.02 -8.80 21.01
C PRO A 367 21.54 -9.00 22.43
N ALA A 368 22.64 -9.76 22.59
CA ALA A 368 23.27 -9.98 23.90
C ALA A 368 23.89 -8.71 24.48
N ALA A 369 24.40 -7.81 23.63
CA ALA A 369 24.92 -6.50 24.06
C ALA A 369 23.77 -5.55 24.39
N LEU A 370 22.70 -5.55 23.60
CA LEU A 370 21.49 -4.76 23.90
C LEU A 370 20.92 -5.12 25.30
N ALA A 371 20.84 -6.40 25.65
CA ALA A 371 20.33 -6.84 26.95
C ALA A 371 21.15 -6.32 28.14
N ARG A 372 22.42 -5.95 27.94
CA ARG A 372 23.33 -5.40 28.96
C ARG A 372 23.38 -3.88 28.94
N ALA A 373 23.05 -3.27 27.82
CA ALA A 373 23.08 -1.83 27.64
C ALA A 373 21.87 -1.15 28.30
N ARG A 374 22.03 0.11 28.69
CA ARG A 374 20.93 0.93 29.16
C ARG A 374 20.27 1.60 27.95
N VAL A 375 19.29 0.89 27.33
CA VAL A 375 18.50 1.40 26.20
C VAL A 375 17.07 1.60 26.63
N GLN A 376 16.48 2.73 26.26
CA GLN A 376 15.07 3.04 26.48
C GLN A 376 14.48 3.57 25.17
N ILE A 377 13.51 2.86 24.62
CA ILE A 377 12.74 3.29 23.45
C ILE A 377 11.33 3.61 23.91
N PHE A 378 10.92 4.86 23.74
CA PHE A 378 9.56 5.33 24.03
C PHE A 378 8.82 5.44 22.70
N ALA A 379 7.73 4.70 22.55
CA ALA A 379 6.88 4.73 21.37
C ALA A 379 5.52 5.28 21.75
N THR A 380 5.05 6.30 21.04
CA THR A 380 3.78 6.98 21.33
C THR A 380 2.96 7.14 20.06
N ASP A 381 1.66 7.00 20.18
CA ASP A 381 0.69 7.25 19.12
C ASP A 381 -0.64 7.74 19.71
N ILE A 382 -1.46 8.44 18.94
CA ILE A 382 -2.80 8.85 19.33
C ILE A 382 -3.82 7.72 19.09
N ASP A 383 -3.52 6.74 18.24
CA ASP A 383 -4.32 5.55 18.01
C ASP A 383 -4.06 4.50 19.08
N ALA A 384 -4.94 4.43 20.07
CA ALA A 384 -4.83 3.48 21.18
C ALA A 384 -4.85 2.00 20.70
N ARG A 385 -5.57 1.68 19.62
CA ARG A 385 -5.63 0.32 19.06
C ARG A 385 -4.33 -0.07 18.39
N ALA A 386 -3.73 0.85 17.63
CA ALA A 386 -2.42 0.65 17.05
C ALA A 386 -1.37 0.37 18.14
N LEU A 387 -1.42 1.12 19.25
CA LEU A 387 -0.55 0.88 20.40
C LEU A 387 -0.75 -0.49 21.05
N GLU A 388 -1.98 -1.04 21.06
CA GLU A 388 -2.24 -2.39 21.57
C GLU A 388 -1.51 -3.45 20.72
N VAL A 389 -1.55 -3.33 19.39
CA VAL A 389 -0.80 -4.19 18.47
C VAL A 389 0.70 -4.07 18.71
N GLY A 390 1.21 -2.83 18.78
CA GLY A 390 2.63 -2.57 19.06
C GLY A 390 3.08 -3.15 20.41
N ARG A 391 2.26 -3.07 21.45
CA ARG A 391 2.54 -3.67 22.77
C ARG A 391 2.53 -5.19 22.75
N ALA A 392 1.64 -5.79 21.96
CA ALA A 392 1.60 -7.24 21.79
C ALA A 392 2.85 -7.76 21.06
N GLY A 393 3.40 -6.99 20.14
CA GLY A 393 4.62 -7.33 19.39
C GLY A 393 4.48 -8.60 18.55
N ILE A 394 3.25 -8.92 18.13
CA ILE A 394 2.95 -10.12 17.33
C ILE A 394 2.53 -9.65 15.93
N TYR A 395 3.34 -10.03 14.95
CA TYR A 395 3.14 -9.65 13.55
C TYR A 395 2.97 -10.89 12.67
N PRO A 396 2.22 -10.79 11.55
CA PRO A 396 2.09 -11.89 10.62
C PRO A 396 3.44 -12.21 9.96
N MET A 397 3.65 -13.48 9.58
CA MET A 397 4.88 -13.94 8.94
C MET A 397 5.20 -13.17 7.63
N THR A 398 4.18 -12.66 6.96
CA THR A 398 4.32 -11.84 5.75
C THR A 398 5.05 -10.53 6.00
N ALA A 399 4.97 -9.96 7.22
CA ALA A 399 5.71 -8.77 7.61
C ALA A 399 7.23 -8.95 7.62
N LEU A 400 7.73 -10.20 7.72
CA LEU A 400 9.15 -10.50 7.59
C LEU A 400 9.72 -10.15 6.21
N GLY A 401 8.86 -10.06 5.18
CA GLY A 401 9.28 -9.63 3.85
C GLY A 401 9.84 -8.21 3.78
N ASP A 402 9.51 -7.37 4.76
CA ASP A 402 10.01 -6.00 4.87
C ASP A 402 11.26 -5.88 5.75
N VAL A 403 11.61 -6.96 6.48
CA VAL A 403 12.81 -7.00 7.32
C VAL A 403 14.00 -7.45 6.48
N PRO A 404 15.12 -6.69 6.44
CA PRO A 404 16.31 -7.11 5.73
C PRO A 404 16.77 -8.51 6.18
N GLU A 405 17.13 -9.37 5.22
CA GLU A 405 17.50 -10.77 5.47
C GLU A 405 18.61 -10.92 6.53
N ALA A 406 19.53 -9.98 6.58
CA ALA A 406 20.60 -9.92 7.58
C ALA A 406 20.09 -9.85 9.04
N TYR A 407 18.85 -9.42 9.28
CA TYR A 407 18.26 -9.31 10.61
C TYR A 407 17.27 -10.42 10.93
N VAL A 408 16.77 -11.17 9.93
CA VAL A 408 15.78 -12.23 10.12
C VAL A 408 16.39 -13.47 10.82
N GLU A 409 17.68 -13.72 10.63
CA GLU A 409 18.38 -14.88 11.18
C GLU A 409 18.99 -14.64 12.58
N LYS A 410 18.92 -13.42 13.11
CA LYS A 410 19.53 -13.00 14.39
C LYS A 410 18.51 -12.84 15.49
#